data_4d77db7a091825169819ecf70fa891a8
#
_entry.id   4d77db7a091825169819ecf70fa891a8
#
_cell.length_a   1.000
_cell.length_b   1.000
_cell.length_c   1.000
_cell.angle_alpha   90.00
_cell.angle_beta   90.00
_cell.angle_gamma   90.00
#
_symmetry.space_group_name_H-M   'P 1'
#
loop_
_entity.id
_entity.type
_entity.pdbx_description
1 polymer ?
#
loop_
_entity_poly.entity_id
_entity_poly.type
_entity_poly.pdbx_seq_one_letter_code
_entity_poly.pdbx_strand_id
1 'polypeptide(L)'
;MRLLHLEPPVVMNLKKIRRLMRKYGLFCPIRQANPYRRMAKAMKTSHVAKNEIQRQFRRFGPRKALLTDITYLFYRGGVCYLSPILDAYTHEALAYRLSDNLRVDFVLDAVDAMCARYGAELDNTTIVHSDQGCHYTSNAFIQKLRDKAFVQSMSRKGNCWDNAPQESFFGHMKDEIAELIAGCDTYSQVVAVVDDWMDYYNNDRYQWDLEKLSPREYYKYHQTGVYPLKPGISKSQTPRGAAPDPEV
;
A
#
# COMPACT_ATOMS: atom_id res chain seq x y z
N MET A 1 -2.01 -11.64 32.03
CA MET A 1 -1.74 -13.00 31.50
C MET A 1 -2.12 -14.01 32.59
N ARG A 2 -2.82 -15.05 32.18
CA ARG A 2 -3.23 -16.15 33.09
C ARG A 2 -2.58 -17.44 32.60
N LEU A 3 -1.87 -18.12 33.48
CA LEU A 3 -1.32 -19.45 33.25
C LEU A 3 -2.20 -20.46 34.00
N LEU A 4 -3.36 -20.76 33.42
CA LEU A 4 -4.41 -21.57 34.06
C LEU A 4 -4.10 -23.07 34.06
N HIS A 5 -3.14 -23.49 33.24
CA HIS A 5 -2.65 -24.87 33.15
C HIS A 5 -1.64 -25.26 34.26
N LEU A 6 -1.19 -24.28 35.04
CA LEU A 6 -0.26 -24.53 36.16
C LEU A 6 -1.05 -24.82 37.45
N GLU A 7 -0.53 -25.68 38.29
CA GLU A 7 -1.06 -25.97 39.61
C GLU A 7 -0.10 -25.46 40.70
N PRO A 8 -0.48 -24.44 41.50
CA PRO A 8 -1.69 -23.63 41.37
C PRO A 8 -1.67 -22.67 40.17
N PRO A 9 -2.85 -22.26 39.65
CA PRO A 9 -2.93 -21.31 38.55
C PRO A 9 -2.26 -19.97 38.86
N VAL A 10 -1.46 -19.46 37.94
CA VAL A 10 -0.72 -18.22 38.16
C VAL A 10 -1.35 -17.07 37.35
N VAL A 11 -1.71 -16.01 38.07
CA VAL A 11 -2.19 -14.74 37.47
C VAL A 11 -1.15 -13.66 37.73
N MET A 12 -0.63 -13.06 36.62
CA MET A 12 0.39 -12.03 36.72
C MET A 12 -0.04 -10.73 36.04
N ASN A 13 0.29 -9.60 36.68
CA ASN A 13 0.15 -8.29 36.08
C ASN A 13 1.19 -8.12 34.91
N LEU A 14 0.79 -7.46 33.85
CA LEU A 14 1.62 -7.21 32.69
C LEU A 14 2.94 -6.48 33.02
N LYS A 15 2.91 -5.55 34.03
CA LYS A 15 4.12 -4.86 34.51
C LYS A 15 5.13 -5.85 35.12
N LYS A 16 4.65 -6.84 35.92
CA LYS A 16 5.51 -7.88 36.50
C LYS A 16 6.13 -8.75 35.41
N ILE A 17 5.35 -9.17 34.43
CA ILE A 17 5.81 -9.97 33.29
C ILE A 17 6.92 -9.23 32.51
N ARG A 18 6.70 -7.97 32.14
CA ARG A 18 7.69 -7.14 31.44
C ARG A 18 9.00 -6.96 32.26
N ARG A 19 8.88 -6.85 33.58
CA ARG A 19 10.05 -6.77 34.47
C ARG A 19 10.83 -8.08 34.49
N LEU A 20 10.15 -9.22 34.57
CA LEU A 20 10.79 -10.54 34.56
C LEU A 20 11.45 -10.82 33.21
N MET A 21 10.77 -10.52 32.10
CA MET A 21 11.33 -10.67 30.77
C MET A 21 12.64 -9.87 30.63
N ARG A 22 12.66 -8.61 31.07
CA ARG A 22 13.89 -7.79 31.07
C ARG A 22 14.98 -8.36 31.95
N LYS A 23 14.62 -8.83 33.16
CA LYS A 23 15.57 -9.41 34.13
C LYS A 23 16.26 -10.66 33.56
N TYR A 24 15.55 -11.48 32.82
CA TYR A 24 16.05 -12.75 32.27
C TYR A 24 16.42 -12.68 30.78
N GLY A 25 16.50 -11.49 30.20
CA GLY A 25 16.86 -11.31 28.79
C GLY A 25 15.90 -11.96 27.79
N LEU A 26 14.64 -12.15 28.18
CA LEU A 26 13.62 -12.76 27.32
C LEU A 26 13.02 -11.71 26.38
N PHE A 27 13.26 -11.86 25.09
CA PHE A 27 12.72 -10.99 24.04
C PHE A 27 11.83 -11.80 23.10
N CYS A 28 10.73 -11.19 22.65
CA CYS A 28 9.91 -11.79 21.61
C CYS A 28 10.59 -11.57 20.24
N PRO A 29 11.04 -12.61 19.53
CA PRO A 29 11.75 -12.46 18.26
C PRO A 29 10.82 -11.95 17.15
N ILE A 30 9.51 -12.22 17.24
CA ILE A 30 8.51 -11.93 16.19
C ILE A 30 8.06 -10.45 16.21
N ARG A 31 8.24 -9.72 17.31
CA ARG A 31 7.78 -8.31 17.45
C ARG A 31 8.88 -7.41 17.99
N GLN A 32 9.94 -7.28 17.23
CA GLN A 32 10.91 -6.21 17.49
C GLN A 32 10.28 -4.87 17.10
N ALA A 33 10.38 -3.87 18.00
CA ALA A 33 9.94 -2.52 17.67
C ALA A 33 10.78 -1.99 16.50
N ASN A 34 10.14 -1.67 15.39
CA ASN A 34 10.80 -1.07 14.23
C ASN A 34 11.59 0.18 14.70
N PRO A 35 12.93 0.20 14.59
CA PRO A 35 13.76 1.32 15.03
C PRO A 35 13.39 2.64 14.35
N TYR A 36 12.87 2.57 13.12
CA TYR A 36 12.41 3.73 12.34
C TYR A 36 11.12 4.38 12.89
N ARG A 37 10.32 3.67 13.70
CA ARG A 37 9.18 4.27 14.41
C ARG A 37 9.58 5.42 15.35
N ARG A 38 10.80 5.40 15.88
CA ARG A 38 11.33 6.50 16.71
C ARG A 38 11.68 7.71 15.85
N MET A 39 12.28 7.50 14.68
CA MET A 39 12.59 8.59 13.73
C MET A 39 11.30 9.22 13.17
N ALA A 40 10.35 8.42 12.72
CA ALA A 40 9.05 8.91 12.26
C ALA A 40 8.28 9.69 13.34
N LYS A 41 8.46 9.34 14.62
CA LYS A 41 7.85 10.06 15.74
C LYS A 41 8.54 11.39 16.06
N ALA A 42 9.84 11.51 15.76
CA ALA A 42 10.61 12.75 15.95
C ALA A 42 10.39 13.77 14.81
N MET A 43 10.00 13.28 13.61
CA MET A 43 9.68 14.12 12.44
C MET A 43 8.19 14.47 12.38
N LYS A 44 7.58 14.82 13.53
CA LYS A 44 6.18 15.26 13.57
C LYS A 44 6.03 16.54 12.75
N THR A 45 5.43 16.40 11.58
CA THR A 45 4.87 17.55 10.87
C THR A 45 3.46 17.82 11.40
N SER A 46 3.09 19.09 11.44
CA SER A 46 1.76 19.53 11.87
C SER A 46 0.69 19.36 10.79
N HIS A 47 1.11 19.03 9.54
CA HIS A 47 0.20 18.93 8.42
C HIS A 47 -0.40 17.52 8.33
N VAL A 48 -1.71 17.43 8.50
CA VAL A 48 -2.51 16.21 8.25
C VAL A 48 -3.66 16.61 7.35
N ALA A 49 -3.66 16.07 6.13
CA ALA A 49 -4.78 16.27 5.21
C ALA A 49 -6.00 15.46 5.65
N LYS A 50 -7.19 15.92 5.27
CA LYS A 50 -8.46 15.23 5.54
C LYS A 50 -8.52 13.92 4.79
N ASN A 51 -9.20 12.90 5.34
CA ASN A 51 -9.50 11.67 4.64
C ASN A 51 -10.67 11.90 3.66
N GLU A 52 -10.34 12.13 2.38
CA GLU A 52 -11.32 12.36 1.33
C GLU A 52 -11.92 11.06 0.78
N ILE A 53 -11.19 9.93 0.87
CA ILE A 53 -11.64 8.63 0.33
C ILE A 53 -12.67 7.96 1.25
N GLN A 54 -12.51 8.06 2.56
CA GLN A 54 -13.42 7.48 3.56
C GLN A 54 -13.75 6.00 3.32
N ARG A 55 -12.75 5.20 2.89
CA ARG A 55 -12.88 3.78 2.51
C ARG A 55 -13.76 3.50 1.28
N GLN A 56 -14.27 4.51 0.61
CA GLN A 56 -15.11 4.36 -0.58
C GLN A 56 -14.23 4.26 -1.84
N PHE A 57 -13.30 3.32 -1.87
CA PHE A 57 -12.26 3.19 -2.89
C PHE A 57 -12.79 3.11 -4.32
N ARG A 58 -13.94 2.47 -4.53
CA ARG A 58 -14.56 2.28 -5.86
C ARG A 58 -15.51 3.41 -6.27
N ARG A 59 -15.84 4.33 -5.36
CA ARG A 59 -16.80 5.41 -5.62
C ARG A 59 -16.35 6.36 -6.73
N PHE A 60 -15.07 6.62 -6.80
CA PHE A 60 -14.52 7.68 -7.65
C PHE A 60 -14.29 7.24 -9.11
N GLY A 61 -14.30 5.94 -9.39
CA GLY A 61 -13.93 5.41 -10.70
C GLY A 61 -12.41 5.35 -10.92
N PRO A 62 -11.97 4.86 -12.10
CA PRO A 62 -10.55 4.73 -12.40
C PRO A 62 -9.85 6.07 -12.51
N ARG A 63 -8.56 6.12 -12.13
CA ARG A 63 -7.66 7.31 -12.19
C ARG A 63 -8.06 8.47 -11.27
N LYS A 64 -9.01 8.27 -10.35
CA LYS A 64 -9.50 9.35 -9.46
C LYS A 64 -9.04 9.22 -8.02
N ALA A 65 -8.90 8.02 -7.52
CA ALA A 65 -8.39 7.75 -6.17
C ALA A 65 -7.14 6.87 -6.28
N LEU A 66 -6.00 7.45 -5.95
CA LEU A 66 -4.70 6.81 -6.03
C LEU A 66 -4.14 6.60 -4.63
N LEU A 67 -3.64 5.41 -4.36
CA LEU A 67 -3.11 5.02 -3.05
C LEU A 67 -1.60 4.90 -3.13
N THR A 68 -0.89 5.38 -2.13
CA THR A 68 0.56 5.20 -2.03
C THR A 68 0.97 4.92 -0.60
N ASP A 69 1.99 4.08 -0.44
CA ASP A 69 2.60 3.73 0.82
C ASP A 69 4.02 3.21 0.56
N ILE A 70 4.81 3.03 1.60
CA ILE A 70 6.18 2.52 1.49
C ILE A 70 6.28 1.17 2.17
N THR A 71 6.80 0.17 1.45
CA THR A 71 7.17 -1.12 2.05
C THR A 71 8.67 -1.35 2.02
N TYR A 72 9.13 -2.16 2.97
CA TYR A 72 10.52 -2.54 3.17
C TYR A 72 10.73 -3.93 2.56
N LEU A 73 11.78 -4.06 1.76
CA LEU A 73 12.19 -5.30 1.13
C LEU A 73 13.57 -5.68 1.65
N PHE A 74 13.63 -6.78 2.39
CA PHE A 74 14.86 -7.27 3.00
C PHE A 74 15.49 -8.33 2.09
N TYR A 75 16.76 -8.15 1.75
CA TYR A 75 17.55 -9.06 0.94
C TYR A 75 18.93 -9.30 1.60
N ARG A 76 19.74 -10.20 1.11
CA ARG A 76 21.04 -10.52 1.74
C ARG A 76 21.98 -9.32 1.81
N GLY A 77 21.96 -8.46 0.79
CA GLY A 77 22.78 -7.25 0.75
C GLY A 77 22.29 -6.10 1.64
N GLY A 78 21.09 -6.20 2.24
CA GLY A 78 20.57 -5.15 3.09
C GLY A 78 19.05 -4.97 3.02
N VAL A 79 18.62 -3.73 2.95
CA VAL A 79 17.21 -3.35 2.84
C VAL A 79 17.04 -2.31 1.73
N CYS A 80 16.00 -2.44 0.95
CA CYS A 80 15.54 -1.39 0.06
C CYS A 80 14.05 -1.09 0.28
N TYR A 81 13.57 -0.05 -0.34
CA TYR A 81 12.26 0.54 -0.13
C TYR A 81 11.53 0.62 -1.44
N LEU A 82 10.26 0.26 -1.44
CA LEU A 82 9.38 0.35 -2.59
C LEU A 82 8.23 1.30 -2.29
N SER A 83 8.01 2.27 -3.17
CA SER A 83 6.87 3.19 -3.15
C SER A 83 6.06 3.04 -4.43
N PRO A 84 5.00 2.25 -4.44
CA PRO A 84 4.06 2.15 -5.55
C PRO A 84 2.95 3.20 -5.42
N ILE A 85 2.35 3.54 -6.57
CA ILE A 85 1.11 4.30 -6.65
C ILE A 85 0.08 3.41 -7.35
N LEU A 86 -0.96 3.03 -6.61
CA LEU A 86 -2.04 2.17 -7.08
C LEU A 86 -3.29 2.98 -7.41
N ASP A 87 -3.97 2.61 -8.47
CA ASP A 87 -5.35 3.04 -8.70
C ASP A 87 -6.30 2.21 -7.81
N ALA A 88 -6.99 2.86 -6.90
CA ALA A 88 -7.89 2.21 -5.95
C ALA A 88 -9.08 1.50 -6.60
N TYR A 89 -9.45 1.88 -7.83
CA TYR A 89 -10.56 1.29 -8.56
C TYR A 89 -10.15 0.06 -9.35
N THR A 90 -9.04 0.13 -10.09
CA THR A 90 -8.56 -0.93 -10.97
C THR A 90 -7.52 -1.83 -10.33
N HIS A 91 -6.98 -1.45 -9.18
CA HIS A 91 -5.82 -2.03 -8.50
C HIS A 91 -4.53 -1.98 -9.34
N GLU A 92 -4.50 -1.28 -10.48
CA GLU A 92 -3.31 -1.16 -11.31
C GLU A 92 -2.21 -0.38 -10.57
N ALA A 93 -1.01 -0.93 -10.55
CA ALA A 93 0.19 -0.20 -10.13
C ALA A 93 0.60 0.74 -11.27
N LEU A 94 0.21 2.02 -11.16
CA LEU A 94 0.43 3.03 -12.21
C LEU A 94 1.91 3.40 -12.33
N ALA A 95 2.58 3.52 -11.21
CA ALA A 95 4.00 3.78 -11.12
C ALA A 95 4.55 3.21 -9.80
N TYR A 96 5.85 3.00 -9.77
CA TYR A 96 6.58 2.65 -8.55
C TYR A 96 8.02 3.12 -8.65
N ARG A 97 8.67 3.23 -7.50
CA ARG A 97 10.11 3.45 -7.40
C ARG A 97 10.68 2.60 -6.29
N LEU A 98 11.86 2.04 -6.55
CA LEU A 98 12.70 1.43 -5.53
C LEU A 98 13.81 2.40 -5.15
N SER A 99 14.28 2.30 -3.91
CA SER A 99 15.42 3.06 -3.41
C SER A 99 16.17 2.24 -2.37
N ASP A 100 17.48 2.38 -2.32
CA ASP A 100 18.35 1.85 -1.28
C ASP A 100 18.42 2.77 -0.04
N ASN A 101 17.78 3.94 -0.12
CA ASN A 101 17.69 4.89 0.98
C ASN A 101 16.26 5.40 1.18
N LEU A 102 15.95 5.83 2.41
CA LEU A 102 14.60 6.26 2.80
C LEU A 102 14.43 7.80 2.70
N ARG A 103 14.97 8.42 1.67
CA ARG A 103 14.76 9.84 1.38
C ARG A 103 13.41 10.05 0.72
N VAL A 104 12.91 11.30 0.77
CA VAL A 104 11.63 11.64 0.14
C VAL A 104 11.67 11.57 -1.39
N ASP A 105 12.86 11.70 -1.97
CA ASP A 105 13.05 11.85 -3.43
C ASP A 105 12.39 10.73 -4.22
N PHE A 106 12.57 9.45 -3.81
CA PHE A 106 12.00 8.32 -4.56
C PHE A 106 10.46 8.28 -4.54
N VAL A 107 9.83 8.86 -3.52
CA VAL A 107 8.36 9.03 -3.47
C VAL A 107 7.92 10.13 -4.44
N LEU A 108 8.68 11.22 -4.54
CA LEU A 108 8.44 12.29 -5.51
C LEU A 108 8.64 11.80 -6.95
N ASP A 109 9.68 11.00 -7.19
CA ASP A 109 9.97 10.37 -8.48
C ASP A 109 8.88 9.37 -8.90
N ALA A 110 8.21 8.70 -7.95
CA ALA A 110 7.06 7.86 -8.25
C ALA A 110 5.87 8.69 -8.76
N VAL A 111 5.63 9.87 -8.16
CA VAL A 111 4.59 10.81 -8.65
C VAL A 111 4.94 11.33 -10.04
N ASP A 112 6.18 11.71 -10.29
CA ASP A 112 6.61 12.20 -11.61
C ASP A 112 6.50 11.10 -12.68
N ALA A 113 6.88 9.87 -12.38
CA ALA A 113 6.74 8.73 -13.30
C ALA A 113 5.27 8.44 -13.63
N MET A 114 4.40 8.51 -12.64
CA MET A 114 2.95 8.38 -12.85
C MET A 114 2.44 9.49 -13.78
N CYS A 115 2.79 10.74 -13.52
CA CYS A 115 2.37 11.87 -14.33
C CYS A 115 2.93 11.79 -15.77
N ALA A 116 4.17 11.34 -15.94
CA ALA A 116 4.76 11.18 -17.28
C ALA A 116 4.02 10.14 -18.12
N ARG A 117 3.51 9.08 -17.49
CA ARG A 117 2.84 7.98 -18.21
C ARG A 117 1.33 8.18 -18.36
N TYR A 118 0.68 8.70 -17.34
CA TYR A 118 -0.78 8.77 -17.23
C TYR A 118 -1.33 10.20 -17.10
N GLY A 119 -0.48 11.21 -17.27
CA GLY A 119 -0.87 12.62 -17.04
C GLY A 119 -2.11 13.08 -17.82
N ALA A 120 -2.33 12.51 -19.01
CA ALA A 120 -3.54 12.81 -19.80
C ALA A 120 -4.83 12.20 -19.20
N GLU A 121 -4.72 11.22 -18.31
CA GLU A 121 -5.85 10.53 -17.64
C GLU A 121 -6.12 11.08 -16.24
N LEU A 122 -5.22 11.94 -15.74
CA LEU A 122 -5.27 12.52 -14.40
C LEU A 122 -5.67 14.00 -14.49
N ASP A 123 -6.39 14.49 -13.49
CA ASP A 123 -6.85 15.87 -13.44
C ASP A 123 -6.84 16.43 -12.00
N ASN A 124 -7.33 17.65 -11.84
CA ASN A 124 -7.42 18.34 -10.55
C ASN A 124 -8.41 17.72 -9.54
N THR A 125 -9.16 16.71 -9.94
CA THR A 125 -10.02 15.92 -9.04
C THR A 125 -9.35 14.64 -8.56
N THR A 126 -8.15 14.31 -9.09
CA THR A 126 -7.38 13.14 -8.69
C THR A 126 -6.91 13.27 -7.24
N ILE A 127 -7.28 12.29 -6.43
CA ILE A 127 -6.93 12.21 -5.01
C ILE A 127 -5.73 11.30 -4.86
N VAL A 128 -4.67 11.78 -4.19
CA VAL A 128 -3.53 10.94 -3.78
C VAL A 128 -3.64 10.71 -2.28
N HIS A 129 -3.90 9.47 -1.90
CA HIS A 129 -4.12 9.04 -0.53
C HIS A 129 -2.92 8.27 0.01
N SER A 130 -2.50 8.60 1.22
CA SER A 130 -1.40 7.97 1.92
C SER A 130 -1.69 7.80 3.41
N ASP A 131 -0.78 7.16 4.11
CA ASP A 131 -0.72 7.27 5.57
C ASP A 131 -0.17 8.64 6.01
N GLN A 132 -0.01 8.83 7.33
CA GLN A 132 0.59 10.03 7.92
C GLN A 132 2.12 9.88 8.10
N GLY A 133 2.78 9.14 7.22
CA GLY A 133 4.23 8.96 7.23
C GLY A 133 4.98 10.27 6.95
N CYS A 134 6.23 10.37 7.44
CA CYS A 134 7.04 11.58 7.30
C CYS A 134 7.30 11.98 5.83
N HIS A 135 7.33 11.03 4.91
CA HIS A 135 7.47 11.30 3.48
C HIS A 135 6.27 12.07 2.94
N TYR A 136 5.06 11.62 3.28
CA TYR A 136 3.79 12.17 2.79
C TYR A 136 3.36 13.45 3.48
N THR A 137 3.88 13.70 4.70
CA THR A 137 3.65 14.95 5.44
C THR A 137 4.77 15.99 5.20
N SER A 138 5.78 15.66 4.39
CA SER A 138 6.86 16.57 4.04
C SER A 138 6.37 17.72 3.15
N ASN A 139 6.97 18.90 3.32
CA ASN A 139 6.67 20.05 2.47
C ASN A 139 6.93 19.75 0.98
N ALA A 140 7.95 18.95 0.66
CA ALA A 140 8.29 18.57 -0.69
C ALA A 140 7.16 17.76 -1.36
N PHE A 141 6.59 16.78 -0.66
CA PHE A 141 5.47 15.99 -1.17
C PHE A 141 4.19 16.82 -1.31
N ILE A 142 3.87 17.64 -0.30
CA ILE A 142 2.72 18.55 -0.33
C ILE A 142 2.82 19.49 -1.53
N GLN A 143 4.00 20.11 -1.73
CA GLN A 143 4.23 21.02 -2.85
C GLN A 143 4.14 20.27 -4.19
N LYS A 144 4.73 19.06 -4.31
CA LYS A 144 4.62 18.22 -5.50
C LYS A 144 3.17 17.97 -5.92
N LEU A 145 2.29 17.61 -4.97
CA LEU A 145 0.87 17.37 -5.28
C LEU A 145 0.16 18.68 -5.69
N ARG A 146 0.48 19.80 -5.06
CA ARG A 146 -0.07 21.11 -5.44
C ARG A 146 0.34 21.52 -6.85
N ASP A 147 1.61 21.35 -7.20
CA ASP A 147 2.14 21.68 -8.54
C ASP A 147 1.47 20.83 -9.64
N LYS A 148 1.03 19.62 -9.30
CA LYS A 148 0.25 18.73 -10.19
C LYS A 148 -1.26 18.94 -10.07
N ALA A 149 -1.72 19.87 -9.24
CA ALA A 149 -3.13 20.13 -8.93
C ALA A 149 -3.89 18.92 -8.37
N PHE A 150 -3.20 17.98 -7.70
CA PHE A 150 -3.82 16.82 -7.08
C PHE A 150 -4.32 17.12 -5.66
N VAL A 151 -5.37 16.44 -5.26
CA VAL A 151 -5.94 16.53 -3.91
C VAL A 151 -5.19 15.56 -2.99
N GLN A 152 -4.57 16.08 -1.94
CA GLN A 152 -3.97 15.22 -0.91
C GLN A 152 -5.04 14.69 0.04
N SER A 153 -4.98 13.40 0.34
CA SER A 153 -5.83 12.73 1.33
C SER A 153 -4.97 11.86 2.24
N MET A 154 -5.35 11.71 3.51
CA MET A 154 -4.60 10.90 4.47
C MET A 154 -5.50 10.00 5.30
N SER A 155 -5.01 8.78 5.55
CA SER A 155 -5.61 7.84 6.49
C SER A 155 -5.69 8.45 7.89
N ARG A 156 -6.72 8.08 8.65
CA ARG A 156 -6.77 8.41 10.08
C ARG A 156 -5.65 7.69 10.82
N LYS A 157 -5.09 8.35 11.82
CA LYS A 157 -3.97 7.81 12.59
C LYS A 157 -4.32 6.44 13.23
N GLY A 158 -3.50 5.44 12.90
CA GLY A 158 -3.64 4.09 13.45
C GLY A 158 -4.80 3.29 12.88
N ASN A 159 -5.39 3.73 11.75
CA ASN A 159 -6.48 3.04 11.09
C ASN A 159 -6.03 2.45 9.75
N CYS A 160 -5.62 1.17 9.80
CA CYS A 160 -5.13 0.43 8.63
C CYS A 160 -6.22 0.24 7.55
N TRP A 161 -7.48 0.15 7.93
CA TRP A 161 -8.60 -0.01 7.00
C TRP A 161 -8.73 1.15 5.99
N ASP A 162 -8.17 2.31 6.30
CA ASP A 162 -8.23 3.47 5.42
C ASP A 162 -7.27 3.33 4.23
N ASN A 163 -6.37 2.31 4.21
CA ASN A 163 -5.45 2.00 3.11
C ASN A 163 -5.47 0.50 2.73
N ALA A 164 -6.61 -0.17 2.94
CA ALA A 164 -6.74 -1.61 2.77
C ALA A 164 -6.32 -2.17 1.39
N PRO A 165 -6.61 -1.53 0.24
CA PRO A 165 -6.16 -2.05 -1.05
C PRO A 165 -4.63 -2.04 -1.19
N GLN A 166 -3.95 -1.04 -0.61
CA GLN A 166 -2.49 -0.96 -0.60
C GLN A 166 -1.87 -2.04 0.30
N GLU A 167 -2.50 -2.31 1.46
CA GLU A 167 -2.08 -3.41 2.34
C GLU A 167 -2.25 -4.77 1.67
N SER A 168 -3.37 -4.98 0.96
CA SER A 168 -3.62 -6.20 0.18
C SER A 168 -2.58 -6.38 -0.93
N PHE A 169 -2.25 -5.31 -1.66
CA PHE A 169 -1.21 -5.33 -2.68
C PHE A 169 0.15 -5.76 -2.11
N PHE A 170 0.57 -5.18 -0.99
CA PHE A 170 1.82 -5.58 -0.33
C PHE A 170 1.76 -7.00 0.22
N GLY A 171 0.60 -7.45 0.69
CA GLY A 171 0.38 -8.83 1.11
C GLY A 171 0.66 -9.79 -0.04
N HIS A 172 0.00 -9.60 -1.18
CA HIS A 172 0.20 -10.44 -2.37
C HIS A 172 1.65 -10.42 -2.86
N MET A 173 2.27 -9.25 -2.95
CA MET A 173 3.66 -9.15 -3.36
C MET A 173 4.58 -9.96 -2.42
N LYS A 174 4.41 -9.82 -1.11
CA LYS A 174 5.24 -10.53 -0.14
C LYS A 174 4.98 -12.03 -0.14
N ASP A 175 3.75 -12.45 -0.30
CA ASP A 175 3.42 -13.88 -0.38
C ASP A 175 4.03 -14.54 -1.62
N GLU A 176 4.13 -13.81 -2.74
CA GLU A 176 4.55 -14.34 -4.02
C GLU A 176 6.07 -14.23 -4.27
N ILE A 177 6.73 -13.15 -3.82
CA ILE A 177 8.15 -12.91 -4.14
C ILE A 177 9.07 -12.63 -2.96
N ALA A 178 8.61 -12.69 -1.69
CA ALA A 178 9.47 -12.39 -0.56
C ALA A 178 10.69 -13.32 -0.46
N GLU A 179 10.53 -14.61 -0.78
CA GLU A 179 11.64 -15.57 -0.77
C GLU A 179 12.66 -15.28 -1.88
N LEU A 180 12.19 -14.91 -3.07
CA LEU A 180 13.06 -14.51 -4.18
C LEU A 180 13.87 -13.26 -3.81
N ILE A 181 13.21 -12.24 -3.23
CA ILE A 181 13.87 -11.03 -2.76
C ILE A 181 14.89 -11.36 -1.66
N ALA A 182 14.53 -12.17 -0.68
CA ALA A 182 15.44 -12.57 0.40
C ALA A 182 16.67 -13.34 -0.12
N GLY A 183 16.55 -14.02 -1.26
CA GLY A 183 17.64 -14.71 -1.94
C GLY A 183 18.59 -13.81 -2.72
N CYS A 184 18.22 -12.56 -3.01
CA CYS A 184 19.06 -11.62 -3.78
C CYS A 184 20.29 -11.18 -3.00
N ASP A 185 21.43 -11.08 -3.68
CA ASP A 185 22.69 -10.59 -3.10
C ASP A 185 22.88 -9.08 -3.35
N THR A 186 22.26 -8.53 -4.40
CA THR A 186 22.44 -7.14 -4.82
C THR A 186 21.12 -6.40 -4.97
N TYR A 187 21.17 -5.07 -4.83
CA TYR A 187 20.02 -4.20 -5.09
C TYR A 187 19.47 -4.36 -6.51
N SER A 188 20.34 -4.49 -7.52
CA SER A 188 19.93 -4.66 -8.92
C SER A 188 19.13 -5.95 -9.15
N GLN A 189 19.45 -7.04 -8.43
CA GLN A 189 18.66 -8.27 -8.48
C GLN A 189 17.28 -8.07 -7.87
N VAL A 190 17.18 -7.33 -6.75
CA VAL A 190 15.87 -6.98 -6.16
C VAL A 190 15.03 -6.15 -7.13
N VAL A 191 15.65 -5.17 -7.80
CA VAL A 191 14.96 -4.36 -8.83
C VAL A 191 14.39 -5.26 -9.91
N ALA A 192 15.18 -6.18 -10.48
CA ALA A 192 14.72 -7.08 -11.53
C ALA A 192 13.53 -7.96 -11.07
N VAL A 193 13.61 -8.55 -9.86
CA VAL A 193 12.52 -9.37 -9.30
C VAL A 193 11.24 -8.55 -9.12
N VAL A 194 11.35 -7.31 -8.65
CA VAL A 194 10.19 -6.44 -8.46
C VAL A 194 9.62 -5.98 -9.80
N ASP A 195 10.46 -5.65 -10.79
CA ASP A 195 10.02 -5.23 -12.11
C ASP A 195 9.25 -6.35 -12.83
N ASP A 196 9.76 -7.58 -12.80
CA ASP A 196 9.09 -8.76 -13.37
C ASP A 196 7.73 -9.02 -12.67
N TRP A 197 7.70 -8.91 -11.32
CA TRP A 197 6.46 -9.09 -10.59
C TRP A 197 5.44 -7.98 -10.86
N MET A 198 5.86 -6.73 -10.99
CA MET A 198 4.97 -5.61 -11.31
C MET A 198 4.36 -5.74 -12.70
N ASP A 199 5.14 -6.24 -13.66
CA ASP A 199 4.62 -6.52 -15.00
C ASP A 199 3.57 -7.64 -14.96
N TYR A 200 3.91 -8.78 -14.33
CA TYR A 200 2.97 -9.88 -14.09
C TYR A 200 1.71 -9.41 -13.33
N TYR A 201 1.86 -8.65 -12.24
CA TYR A 201 0.75 -8.16 -11.45
C TYR A 201 -0.24 -7.33 -12.27
N ASN A 202 0.27 -6.43 -13.10
CA ASN A 202 -0.57 -5.54 -13.89
C ASN A 202 -1.20 -6.22 -15.11
N ASN A 203 -0.51 -7.16 -15.76
CA ASN A 203 -0.91 -7.71 -17.04
C ASN A 203 -1.55 -9.10 -16.96
N ASP A 204 -1.07 -9.96 -16.04
CA ASP A 204 -1.40 -11.38 -16.06
C ASP A 204 -2.09 -11.87 -14.79
N ARG A 205 -1.83 -11.22 -13.65
CA ARG A 205 -2.39 -11.63 -12.37
C ARG A 205 -3.87 -11.28 -12.28
N TYR A 206 -4.73 -12.26 -12.51
CA TYR A 206 -6.17 -12.08 -12.35
C TYR A 206 -6.57 -11.93 -10.86
N GLN A 207 -7.60 -11.12 -10.61
CA GLN A 207 -8.14 -10.86 -9.26
C GLN A 207 -9.65 -11.11 -9.25
N TRP A 208 -10.14 -11.75 -8.19
CA TRP A 208 -11.55 -12.13 -8.10
C TRP A 208 -12.50 -10.96 -8.12
N ASP A 209 -12.13 -9.89 -7.43
CA ASP A 209 -12.90 -8.65 -7.30
C ASP A 209 -12.79 -7.72 -8.52
N LEU A 210 -11.90 -8.06 -9.46
CA LEU A 210 -11.79 -7.45 -10.80
C LEU A 210 -12.43 -8.32 -11.89
N GLU A 211 -13.48 -9.05 -11.55
CA GLU A 211 -14.19 -9.95 -12.49
C GLU A 211 -13.27 -11.03 -13.11
N LYS A 212 -12.25 -11.47 -12.38
CA LYS A 212 -11.21 -12.42 -12.80
C LYS A 212 -10.33 -11.90 -13.94
N LEU A 213 -10.12 -10.62 -13.99
CA LEU A 213 -9.22 -9.96 -14.91
C LEU A 213 -7.98 -9.45 -14.18
N SER A 214 -6.91 -9.23 -14.93
CA SER A 214 -5.77 -8.46 -14.43
C SER A 214 -6.14 -6.97 -14.31
N PRO A 215 -5.42 -6.17 -13.54
CA PRO A 215 -5.69 -4.75 -13.38
C PRO A 215 -5.84 -3.98 -14.69
N ARG A 216 -4.95 -4.22 -15.67
CA ARG A 216 -5.02 -3.58 -16.99
C ARG A 216 -6.16 -4.07 -17.86
N GLU A 217 -6.42 -5.38 -17.84
CA GLU A 217 -7.60 -5.93 -18.52
C GLU A 217 -8.89 -5.38 -17.94
N TYR A 218 -8.97 -5.25 -16.62
CA TYR A 218 -10.14 -4.68 -15.95
C TYR A 218 -10.32 -3.20 -16.32
N TYR A 219 -9.24 -2.41 -16.36
CA TYR A 219 -9.32 -1.03 -16.85
C TYR A 219 -9.82 -0.94 -18.27
N LYS A 220 -9.26 -1.76 -19.19
CA LYS A 220 -9.70 -1.82 -20.59
C LYS A 220 -11.17 -2.23 -20.71
N TYR A 221 -11.56 -3.25 -19.94
CA TYR A 221 -12.96 -3.68 -19.89
C TYR A 221 -13.89 -2.57 -19.39
N HIS A 222 -13.47 -1.82 -18.38
CA HIS A 222 -14.24 -0.66 -17.91
C HIS A 222 -14.39 0.42 -18.98
N GLN A 223 -13.35 0.69 -19.77
CA GLN A 223 -13.39 1.70 -20.84
C GLN A 223 -14.25 1.25 -22.04
N THR A 224 -14.11 0.01 -22.45
CA THR A 224 -14.70 -0.46 -23.73
C THR A 224 -16.05 -1.17 -23.54
N GLY A 225 -16.36 -1.65 -22.34
CA GLY A 225 -17.50 -2.51 -22.07
C GLY A 225 -17.36 -3.94 -22.61
N VAL A 226 -16.23 -4.30 -23.26
CA VAL A 226 -15.99 -5.60 -23.87
C VAL A 226 -15.16 -6.47 -22.92
N TYR A 227 -15.74 -7.60 -22.47
CA TYR A 227 -15.04 -8.53 -21.59
C TYR A 227 -14.02 -9.35 -22.39
N PRO A 228 -12.71 -9.31 -22.08
CA PRO A 228 -11.67 -9.82 -22.96
C PRO A 228 -11.65 -11.37 -23.10
N LEU A 229 -12.12 -12.08 -22.10
CA LEU A 229 -12.08 -13.56 -22.08
C LEU A 229 -13.30 -14.24 -22.74
N LYS A 230 -14.30 -13.48 -23.19
CA LYS A 230 -15.49 -13.98 -23.90
C LYS A 230 -15.72 -13.16 -25.15
N PRO A 231 -15.40 -13.65 -26.36
CA PRO A 231 -15.70 -12.93 -27.59
C PRO A 231 -17.21 -12.64 -27.70
N GLY A 232 -17.59 -11.38 -27.83
CA GLY A 232 -18.93 -10.95 -28.21
C GLY A 232 -19.95 -10.68 -27.09
N ILE A 233 -19.60 -10.65 -25.82
CA ILE A 233 -20.50 -10.17 -24.76
C ILE A 233 -20.20 -8.70 -24.45
N SER A 234 -20.99 -7.79 -25.01
CA SER A 234 -20.98 -6.38 -24.60
C SER A 234 -21.75 -6.21 -23.28
N LYS A 235 -21.31 -5.26 -22.45
CA LYS A 235 -22.08 -4.84 -21.26
C LYS A 235 -23.47 -4.36 -21.70
N SER A 236 -24.48 -5.12 -21.44
CA SER A 236 -25.85 -4.65 -21.42
C SER A 236 -26.39 -4.64 -19.99
N GLN A 237 -25.72 -4.04 -19.06
CA GLN A 237 -26.35 -3.72 -17.76
C GLN A 237 -25.42 -2.88 -16.87
N THR A 238 -26.00 -1.80 -16.33
CA THR A 238 -25.53 -0.92 -15.28
C THR A 238 -24.86 -1.68 -14.13
N PRO A 239 -23.80 -1.14 -13.50
CA PRO A 239 -23.21 -1.77 -12.32
C PRO A 239 -24.29 -2.01 -11.26
N ARG A 240 -24.39 -3.21 -10.76
CA ARG A 240 -25.23 -3.50 -9.58
C ARG A 240 -24.76 -2.56 -8.48
N GLY A 241 -25.70 -1.73 -8.03
CA GLY A 241 -25.47 -0.81 -6.93
C GLY A 241 -24.86 -1.55 -5.76
N ALA A 242 -23.95 -0.86 -5.07
CA ALA A 242 -23.38 -1.34 -3.83
C ALA A 242 -24.49 -1.89 -2.94
N ALA A 243 -24.32 -3.11 -2.45
CA ALA A 243 -25.17 -3.65 -1.41
C ALA A 243 -25.15 -2.67 -0.22
N PRO A 244 -26.29 -2.39 0.42
CA PRO A 244 -26.27 -1.58 1.62
C PRO A 244 -25.46 -2.31 2.69
N ASP A 245 -24.59 -1.57 3.37
CA ASP A 245 -23.88 -2.05 4.54
C ASP A 245 -24.89 -2.59 5.56
N PRO A 246 -24.63 -3.77 6.19
CA PRO A 246 -25.45 -4.17 7.31
C PRO A 246 -25.20 -3.18 8.46
N GLU A 247 -26.28 -2.54 8.89
CA GLU A 247 -26.35 -1.80 10.14
C GLU A 247 -25.94 -2.73 11.29
N VAL A 248 -24.86 -2.40 12.03
CA VAL A 248 -24.71 -2.41 13.50
C VAL A 248 -23.52 -1.54 13.88
#